data_e528529f4015ee62b5e5747066c87a39
#
_entry.id   e528529f4015ee62b5e5747066c87a39
#
_cell.length_a   1.000
_cell.length_b   1.000
_cell.length_c   1.000
_cell.angle_alpha   90.00
_cell.angle_beta   90.00
_cell.angle_gamma   90.00
#
_symmetry.space_group_name_H-M   'P 1'
#
loop_
_entity.id
_entity.type
_entity.pdbx_description
1 polymer ?
#
loop_
_entity_poly.entity_id
_entity_poly.type
_entity_poly.pdbx_seq_one_letter_code
_entity_poly.pdbx_strand_id
1 'polypeptide(L)'
;RYDYKYVGVSLPLSYSGFYGFRTGLGLRFGPLVLGLADIKPLLAPGKDKDIRGANIYAGVRFGLLNKHLKDDDNDKVSNRKDDCKDLAGVWEFKGCPDTDGDGIKDTEDACPLDSGLVVFQGCPDTDRDSIIDKEDMCPEVFGLLAFKGCPDTDNDSIIDKEDDCPTVPGLLAFKGCPDTDGDGIKDLDDLCPNAAGPKANEGCPDTDKDGLFDYL
;
A
#
# COMPACT_ATOMS: atom_id res chain seq x y z
N ARG A 1 -23.31 27.94 -33.81
CA ARG A 1 -23.99 28.06 -32.53
C ARG A 1 -23.24 29.07 -31.69
N TYR A 2 -23.93 30.08 -31.18
CA TYR A 2 -23.38 31.04 -30.25
C TYR A 2 -24.17 30.97 -28.94
N ASP A 3 -23.50 30.74 -27.84
CA ASP A 3 -24.11 30.60 -26.51
C ASP A 3 -23.49 31.64 -25.57
N TYR A 4 -24.30 32.48 -24.96
CA TYR A 4 -23.89 33.42 -23.92
C TYR A 4 -24.73 33.18 -22.66
N LYS A 5 -24.11 32.68 -21.59
CA LYS A 5 -24.76 32.32 -20.31
C LYS A 5 -26.10 31.56 -20.46
N TYR A 6 -27.20 32.29 -20.53
CA TYR A 6 -28.56 31.73 -20.57
C TYR A 6 -29.24 31.88 -21.93
N VAL A 7 -28.62 32.58 -22.88
CA VAL A 7 -29.17 32.85 -24.20
C VAL A 7 -28.27 32.24 -25.26
N GLY A 8 -28.82 31.56 -26.21
CA GLY A 8 -28.07 31.00 -27.33
C GLY A 8 -28.85 31.13 -28.63
N VAL A 9 -28.13 31.33 -29.72
CA VAL A 9 -28.65 31.34 -31.08
C VAL A 9 -28.06 30.13 -31.82
N SER A 10 -28.90 29.42 -32.53
CA SER A 10 -28.49 28.29 -33.36
C SER A 10 -29.11 28.36 -34.74
N LEU A 11 -28.32 28.00 -35.74
CA LEU A 11 -28.77 27.87 -37.15
C LEU A 11 -28.69 26.37 -37.49
N PRO A 12 -29.76 25.61 -37.26
CA PRO A 12 -29.78 24.23 -37.67
C PRO A 12 -29.87 24.11 -39.19
N LEU A 13 -29.03 23.27 -39.76
CA LEU A 13 -29.04 22.90 -41.16
C LEU A 13 -29.58 21.48 -41.27
N SER A 14 -30.55 21.26 -42.11
CA SER A 14 -31.09 19.92 -42.37
C SER A 14 -31.23 19.70 -43.89
N TYR A 15 -31.01 18.47 -44.30
CA TYR A 15 -31.23 18.03 -45.68
C TYR A 15 -32.26 16.90 -45.70
N SER A 16 -33.20 17.03 -46.59
CA SER A 16 -34.20 15.99 -46.84
C SER A 16 -34.29 15.72 -48.34
N GLY A 17 -34.29 14.45 -48.74
CA GLY A 17 -34.40 14.04 -50.13
C GLY A 17 -35.64 14.56 -50.87
N PHE A 18 -36.73 14.93 -50.14
CA PHE A 18 -37.94 15.47 -50.71
C PHE A 18 -37.99 17.01 -50.74
N TYR A 19 -37.31 17.68 -49.81
CA TYR A 19 -37.41 19.12 -49.63
C TYR A 19 -36.09 19.86 -49.76
N GLY A 20 -35.00 19.16 -50.07
CA GLY A 20 -33.68 19.71 -50.22
C GLY A 20 -33.10 20.29 -48.94
N PHE A 21 -32.23 21.29 -49.12
CA PHE A 21 -31.54 21.97 -48.03
C PHE A 21 -32.45 22.95 -47.29
N ARG A 22 -32.54 22.84 -45.97
CA ARG A 22 -33.31 23.74 -45.10
C ARG A 22 -32.42 24.34 -44.04
N THR A 23 -32.60 25.61 -43.78
CA THR A 23 -31.94 26.35 -42.69
C THR A 23 -32.99 26.84 -41.73
N GLY A 24 -32.78 26.52 -40.44
CA GLY A 24 -33.66 26.99 -39.38
C GLY A 24 -33.02 28.06 -38.52
N LEU A 25 -33.77 28.64 -37.62
CA LEU A 25 -33.32 29.54 -36.56
C LEU A 25 -33.85 29.04 -35.25
N GLY A 26 -32.94 28.83 -34.28
CA GLY A 26 -33.30 28.44 -32.92
C GLY A 26 -32.79 29.45 -31.90
N LEU A 27 -33.66 29.83 -31.00
CA LEU A 27 -33.34 30.67 -29.84
C LEU A 27 -33.44 29.81 -28.57
N ARG A 28 -32.45 29.96 -27.70
CA ARG A 28 -32.42 29.29 -26.41
C ARG A 28 -32.47 30.33 -25.29
N PHE A 29 -33.36 30.07 -24.34
CA PHE A 29 -33.50 30.84 -23.11
C PHE A 29 -33.43 29.85 -21.91
N GLY A 30 -32.28 29.75 -21.30
CA GLY A 30 -32.04 28.74 -20.26
C GLY A 30 -32.30 27.31 -20.77
N PRO A 31 -33.23 26.57 -20.16
CA PRO A 31 -33.59 25.21 -20.59
C PRO A 31 -34.51 25.17 -21.81
N LEU A 32 -35.17 26.29 -22.14
CA LEU A 32 -36.15 26.34 -23.22
C LEU A 32 -35.45 26.61 -24.57
N VAL A 33 -35.84 25.84 -25.56
CA VAL A 33 -35.42 26.05 -26.97
C VAL A 33 -36.67 26.23 -27.81
N LEU A 34 -36.73 27.35 -28.53
CA LEU A 34 -37.77 27.63 -29.50
C LEU A 34 -37.10 27.86 -30.85
N GLY A 35 -37.68 27.34 -31.90
CA GLY A 35 -37.08 27.53 -33.21
C GLY A 35 -38.03 27.28 -34.37
N LEU A 36 -37.62 27.82 -35.52
CA LEU A 36 -38.22 27.59 -36.82
C LEU A 36 -37.32 26.58 -37.58
N ALA A 37 -37.92 25.53 -38.09
CA ALA A 37 -37.18 24.53 -38.87
C ALA A 37 -36.81 24.97 -40.28
N ASP A 38 -37.52 25.98 -40.81
CA ASP A 38 -37.22 26.57 -42.10
C ASP A 38 -37.47 28.09 -42.06
N ILE A 39 -36.43 28.87 -42.32
CA ILE A 39 -36.51 30.34 -42.38
C ILE A 39 -36.66 30.90 -43.81
N LYS A 40 -36.62 30.05 -44.84
CA LYS A 40 -36.78 30.51 -46.24
C LYS A 40 -38.07 31.26 -46.48
N PRO A 41 -39.24 30.84 -45.92
CA PRO A 41 -40.48 31.59 -46.10
C PRO A 41 -40.44 33.01 -45.50
N LEU A 42 -39.59 33.22 -44.50
CA LEU A 42 -39.46 34.52 -43.82
C LEU A 42 -38.53 35.50 -44.57
N LEU A 43 -37.51 34.94 -45.25
CA LEU A 43 -36.46 35.72 -45.92
C LEU A 43 -36.81 36.06 -47.37
N ALA A 44 -37.75 35.38 -47.98
CA ALA A 44 -38.19 35.62 -49.35
C ALA A 44 -39.75 35.67 -49.48
N PRO A 45 -40.40 36.70 -49.01
CA PRO A 45 -41.83 36.86 -49.17
C PRO A 45 -42.17 37.27 -50.58
N GLY A 46 -42.37 36.31 -51.47
CA GLY A 46 -42.89 36.68 -52.75
C GLY A 46 -42.34 35.92 -53.97
N LYS A 47 -42.93 34.79 -54.27
CA LYS A 47 -43.29 34.32 -55.62
C LYS A 47 -44.03 32.97 -55.59
N ASP A 48 -44.08 32.29 -54.53
CA ASP A 48 -44.93 31.11 -54.45
C ASP A 48 -46.00 31.28 -53.39
N LYS A 49 -47.27 31.26 -53.86
CA LYS A 49 -48.46 31.33 -52.98
C LYS A 49 -48.72 30.10 -52.10
N ASP A 50 -47.76 29.20 -52.02
CA ASP A 50 -47.84 28.00 -51.17
C ASP A 50 -46.92 28.16 -49.94
N ILE A 51 -47.29 29.01 -49.01
CA ILE A 51 -46.75 28.94 -47.63
C ILE A 51 -47.36 27.67 -46.99
N ARG A 52 -46.83 26.52 -47.33
CA ARG A 52 -47.15 25.26 -46.67
C ARG A 52 -46.18 25.04 -45.53
N GLY A 53 -46.61 25.49 -44.34
CA GLY A 53 -46.07 25.00 -43.06
C GLY A 53 -44.78 25.65 -42.61
N ALA A 54 -44.89 26.69 -41.78
CA ALA A 54 -43.81 27.05 -40.86
C ALA A 54 -43.72 25.96 -39.80
N ASN A 55 -42.68 25.13 -39.82
CA ASN A 55 -42.44 24.15 -38.78
C ASN A 55 -41.78 24.85 -37.58
N ILE A 56 -42.59 25.07 -36.54
CA ILE A 56 -42.13 25.57 -35.25
C ILE A 56 -41.81 24.35 -34.38
N TYR A 57 -40.65 24.36 -33.76
CA TYR A 57 -40.34 23.35 -32.72
C TYR A 57 -40.10 24.08 -31.41
N ALA A 58 -40.55 23.42 -30.34
CA ALA A 58 -40.28 23.79 -28.97
C ALA A 58 -39.67 22.57 -28.28
N GLY A 59 -38.64 22.79 -27.50
CA GLY A 59 -37.96 21.74 -26.75
C GLY A 59 -37.48 22.23 -25.41
N VAL A 60 -37.36 21.32 -24.46
CA VAL A 60 -36.73 21.56 -23.16
C VAL A 60 -35.44 20.76 -23.12
N ARG A 61 -34.33 21.44 -22.91
CA ARG A 61 -33.03 20.83 -22.75
C ARG A 61 -32.67 20.80 -21.28
N PHE A 62 -32.77 19.66 -20.67
CA PHE A 62 -32.16 19.43 -19.36
C PHE A 62 -30.67 19.19 -19.59
N GLY A 63 -29.82 20.17 -19.20
CA GLY A 63 -28.42 19.87 -18.95
C GLY A 63 -28.42 18.96 -17.74
N LEU A 64 -28.01 17.71 -17.90
CA LEU A 64 -27.53 16.96 -16.75
C LEU A 64 -26.39 17.81 -16.19
N LEU A 65 -26.65 18.46 -15.05
CA LEU A 65 -25.68 19.21 -14.31
C LEU A 65 -24.55 18.22 -13.97
N ASN A 66 -23.45 18.26 -14.72
CA ASN A 66 -22.18 17.86 -14.17
C ASN A 66 -21.88 18.89 -13.06
N LYS A 67 -22.49 18.66 -11.90
CA LYS A 67 -22.00 19.26 -10.68
C LYS A 67 -20.60 18.64 -10.56
N HIS A 68 -19.55 19.41 -10.80
CA HIS A 68 -18.21 19.00 -10.39
C HIS A 68 -18.34 18.68 -8.90
N LEU A 69 -18.36 17.39 -8.60
CA LEU A 69 -18.33 16.95 -7.24
C LEU A 69 -16.99 17.46 -6.69
N LYS A 70 -17.06 18.11 -5.54
CA LYS A 70 -15.87 18.62 -4.87
C LYS A 70 -14.93 17.45 -4.62
N ASP A 71 -13.68 17.59 -4.98
CA ASP A 71 -12.60 16.64 -4.86
C ASP A 71 -11.36 17.48 -4.52
N ASP A 72 -10.98 17.47 -3.25
CA ASP A 72 -10.03 18.43 -2.69
C ASP A 72 -8.58 17.98 -2.89
N ASP A 73 -8.32 16.68 -2.92
CA ASP A 73 -6.99 16.08 -3.11
C ASP A 73 -6.72 15.61 -4.54
N ASN A 74 -7.78 15.67 -5.40
CA ASN A 74 -7.72 15.33 -6.83
C ASN A 74 -7.42 13.85 -7.14
N ASP A 75 -7.82 12.94 -6.30
CA ASP A 75 -7.67 11.50 -6.50
C ASP A 75 -8.78 10.87 -7.37
N LYS A 76 -9.77 11.69 -7.81
CA LYS A 76 -10.96 11.33 -8.59
C LYS A 76 -12.07 10.65 -7.77
N VAL A 77 -11.91 10.55 -6.48
CA VAL A 77 -12.96 10.21 -5.53
C VAL A 77 -13.55 11.51 -5.00
N SER A 78 -14.85 11.72 -5.13
CA SER A 78 -15.44 12.96 -4.64
C SER A 78 -15.47 12.98 -3.12
N ASN A 79 -15.29 14.14 -2.48
CA ASN A 79 -15.32 14.33 -1.02
C ASN A 79 -16.54 13.69 -0.31
N ARG A 80 -17.63 13.44 -1.04
CA ARG A 80 -18.82 12.78 -0.49
C ARG A 80 -18.62 11.29 -0.29
N LYS A 81 -17.77 10.67 -1.11
CA LYS A 81 -17.49 9.23 -1.12
C LYS A 81 -16.09 8.90 -0.63
N ASP A 82 -15.36 9.97 -0.30
CA ASP A 82 -13.98 9.94 0.10
C ASP A 82 -13.89 9.99 1.63
N ASP A 83 -13.25 8.98 2.17
CA ASP A 83 -12.99 8.85 3.60
C ASP A 83 -11.72 9.64 4.00
N CYS A 84 -10.80 9.94 3.04
CA CYS A 84 -9.52 10.62 3.24
C CYS A 84 -9.37 11.92 2.40
N LYS A 85 -10.32 12.83 2.47
CA LYS A 85 -10.57 14.01 1.62
C LYS A 85 -9.41 14.95 1.33
N ASP A 86 -8.37 14.90 2.13
CA ASP A 86 -7.21 15.78 2.04
C ASP A 86 -5.94 15.00 1.67
N LEU A 87 -6.08 13.69 1.41
CA LEU A 87 -4.96 12.78 1.15
C LEU A 87 -5.31 11.83 0.02
N ALA A 88 -4.77 12.11 -1.17
CA ALA A 88 -5.07 11.36 -2.38
C ALA A 88 -4.77 9.86 -2.24
N GLY A 89 -5.76 9.04 -2.58
CA GLY A 89 -5.67 7.61 -2.49
C GLY A 89 -6.33 6.86 -3.64
N VAL A 90 -6.78 5.66 -3.38
CA VAL A 90 -7.36 4.79 -4.41
C VAL A 90 -8.84 4.56 -4.19
N TRP A 91 -9.57 4.35 -5.29
CA TRP A 91 -11.02 4.11 -5.24
C TRP A 91 -11.41 2.91 -4.37
N GLU A 92 -10.57 1.88 -4.34
CA GLU A 92 -10.80 0.64 -3.59
C GLU A 92 -10.89 0.89 -2.10
N PHE A 93 -10.12 1.83 -1.59
CA PHE A 93 -10.13 2.29 -0.21
C PHE A 93 -10.89 3.60 0.00
N LYS A 94 -11.83 3.91 -0.92
CA LYS A 94 -12.67 5.11 -0.85
C LYS A 94 -11.86 6.41 -0.68
N GLY A 95 -10.82 6.57 -1.49
CA GLY A 95 -9.98 7.76 -1.49
C GLY A 95 -8.85 7.73 -0.45
N CYS A 96 -8.72 6.67 0.35
CA CYS A 96 -7.57 6.55 1.25
C CYS A 96 -6.37 5.93 0.54
N PRO A 97 -5.15 6.36 0.86
CA PRO A 97 -3.94 5.75 0.33
C PRO A 97 -3.65 4.38 0.95
N ASP A 98 -2.90 3.59 0.18
CA ASP A 98 -2.22 2.36 0.54
C ASP A 98 -0.81 2.54 -0.01
N THR A 99 0.10 2.99 0.84
CA THR A 99 1.39 3.53 0.39
C THR A 99 2.36 2.44 -0.04
N ASP A 100 2.35 1.28 0.61
CA ASP A 100 3.22 0.15 0.29
C ASP A 100 2.56 -0.91 -0.61
N GLY A 101 1.23 -0.82 -0.79
CA GLY A 101 0.49 -1.64 -1.73
C GLY A 101 0.19 -3.05 -1.24
N ASP A 102 0.10 -3.28 0.05
CA ASP A 102 -0.17 -4.59 0.64
C ASP A 102 -1.67 -4.94 0.73
N GLY A 103 -2.53 -3.97 0.42
CA GLY A 103 -3.98 -4.13 0.43
C GLY A 103 -4.63 -3.69 1.74
N ILE A 104 -3.91 -3.01 2.60
CA ILE A 104 -4.40 -2.34 3.80
C ILE A 104 -4.18 -0.84 3.63
N LYS A 105 -5.20 -0.04 3.91
CA LYS A 105 -5.02 1.42 3.81
C LYS A 105 -4.17 1.95 4.96
N ASP A 106 -3.36 2.97 4.70
CA ASP A 106 -2.42 3.55 5.67
C ASP A 106 -3.01 3.85 7.05
N THR A 107 -4.32 4.17 7.11
CA THR A 107 -5.01 4.49 8.37
C THR A 107 -5.34 3.26 9.24
N GLU A 108 -5.31 2.08 8.66
CA GLU A 108 -5.58 0.79 9.32
C GLU A 108 -4.34 -0.10 9.37
N ASP A 109 -3.27 0.36 8.73
CA ASP A 109 -1.98 -0.31 8.65
C ASP A 109 -1.08 0.08 9.83
N ALA A 110 -0.50 -0.91 10.49
CA ALA A 110 0.48 -0.70 11.55
C ALA A 110 1.89 -0.39 11.01
N CYS A 111 2.15 -0.75 9.74
CA CYS A 111 3.41 -0.52 9.03
C CYS A 111 3.21 0.08 7.63
N PRO A 112 2.65 1.31 7.48
CA PRO A 112 2.17 1.87 6.20
C PRO A 112 3.23 2.09 5.11
N LEU A 113 4.47 1.79 5.37
CA LEU A 113 5.59 1.95 4.43
C LEU A 113 6.28 0.62 4.10
N ASP A 114 5.94 -0.44 4.83
CA ASP A 114 6.62 -1.73 4.76
C ASP A 114 5.57 -2.83 4.57
N SER A 115 5.36 -3.25 3.32
CA SER A 115 4.34 -4.21 2.91
C SER A 115 4.40 -5.51 3.70
N GLY A 116 3.28 -5.90 4.29
CA GLY A 116 3.20 -7.07 5.14
C GLY A 116 1.93 -7.90 4.98
N LEU A 117 1.59 -8.65 6.00
CA LEU A 117 0.44 -9.54 5.98
C LEU A 117 -0.74 -8.96 6.76
N VAL A 118 -1.94 -9.17 6.26
CA VAL A 118 -3.20 -8.75 6.93
C VAL A 118 -3.29 -9.29 8.36
N VAL A 119 -2.78 -10.50 8.61
CA VAL A 119 -2.77 -11.13 9.94
C VAL A 119 -1.90 -10.37 10.94
N PHE A 120 -0.92 -9.63 10.45
CA PHE A 120 -0.03 -8.77 11.23
C PHE A 120 -0.34 -7.27 11.04
N GLN A 121 -1.56 -6.97 10.60
CA GLN A 121 -2.03 -5.59 10.39
C GLN A 121 -1.11 -4.78 9.46
N GLY A 122 -0.62 -5.41 8.37
CA GLY A 122 0.24 -4.76 7.39
C GLY A 122 1.73 -4.80 7.69
N CYS A 123 2.15 -5.36 8.83
CA CYS A 123 3.58 -5.47 9.13
C CYS A 123 4.21 -6.72 8.50
N PRO A 124 5.45 -6.62 8.01
CA PRO A 124 6.20 -7.75 7.51
C PRO A 124 6.67 -8.69 8.62
N ASP A 125 6.84 -9.96 8.25
CA ASP A 125 7.45 -11.04 9.00
C ASP A 125 8.34 -11.79 8.00
N THR A 126 9.61 -11.39 7.94
CA THR A 126 10.51 -11.75 6.86
C THR A 126 10.92 -13.22 6.91
N ASP A 127 11.20 -13.77 8.08
CA ASP A 127 11.65 -15.15 8.28
C ASP A 127 10.49 -16.12 8.60
N ARG A 128 9.30 -15.59 8.85
CA ARG A 128 8.04 -16.33 9.06
C ARG A 128 8.00 -17.13 10.36
N ASP A 129 8.57 -16.58 11.40
CA ASP A 129 8.49 -17.17 12.74
C ASP A 129 7.25 -16.70 13.53
N SER A 130 6.42 -15.86 12.92
CA SER A 130 5.20 -15.26 13.48
C SER A 130 5.45 -14.08 14.41
N ILE A 131 6.62 -13.49 14.34
CA ILE A 131 6.95 -12.22 14.97
C ILE A 131 7.21 -11.20 13.85
N ILE A 132 6.62 -10.02 13.96
CA ILE A 132 6.84 -8.99 12.96
C ILE A 132 8.26 -8.44 13.07
N ASP A 133 8.87 -8.10 11.92
CA ASP A 133 10.26 -7.61 11.84
C ASP A 133 10.59 -6.50 12.84
N LYS A 134 9.62 -5.64 13.15
CA LYS A 134 9.76 -4.55 14.10
C LYS A 134 9.92 -4.98 15.55
N GLU A 135 9.35 -6.13 15.92
CA GLU A 135 9.36 -6.71 17.27
C GLU A 135 10.38 -7.83 17.39
N ASP A 136 10.90 -8.28 16.24
CA ASP A 136 11.87 -9.35 16.14
C ASP A 136 13.32 -8.85 16.35
N MET A 137 14.07 -9.53 17.18
CA MET A 137 15.49 -9.26 17.38
C MET A 137 16.38 -9.88 16.30
N CYS A 138 15.86 -10.86 15.55
CA CYS A 138 16.53 -11.59 14.48
C CYS A 138 15.68 -11.69 13.20
N PRO A 139 15.22 -10.58 12.56
CA PRO A 139 14.17 -10.57 11.54
C PRO A 139 14.44 -11.37 10.26
N GLU A 140 15.65 -11.86 10.07
CA GLU A 140 16.05 -12.61 8.88
C GLU A 140 16.28 -14.09 9.18
N VAL A 141 16.16 -14.51 10.46
CA VAL A 141 16.51 -15.86 10.89
C VAL A 141 15.47 -16.39 11.84
N PHE A 142 14.65 -17.34 11.36
CA PHE A 142 13.58 -17.99 12.11
C PHE A 142 14.02 -18.38 13.53
N GLY A 143 13.28 -17.92 14.54
CA GLY A 143 13.57 -18.22 15.92
C GLY A 143 12.34 -18.51 16.77
N LEU A 144 12.47 -18.36 18.06
CA LEU A 144 11.43 -18.69 19.02
C LEU A 144 10.87 -17.42 19.68
N LEU A 145 9.56 -17.39 19.89
CA LEU A 145 8.90 -16.30 20.60
C LEU A 145 9.51 -16.05 22.01
N ALA A 146 9.97 -17.11 22.67
CA ALA A 146 10.62 -17.01 23.97
C ALA A 146 11.91 -16.18 23.94
N PHE A 147 12.57 -16.14 22.78
CA PHE A 147 13.81 -15.41 22.51
C PHE A 147 13.61 -14.24 21.56
N LYS A 148 12.36 -13.76 21.46
CA LYS A 148 11.98 -12.61 20.62
C LYS A 148 12.45 -12.76 19.17
N GLY A 149 12.20 -13.93 18.58
CA GLY A 149 12.52 -14.20 17.19
C GLY A 149 13.96 -14.66 16.94
N CYS A 150 14.79 -14.80 17.95
CA CYS A 150 16.13 -15.36 17.76
C CYS A 150 16.18 -16.87 17.93
N PRO A 151 17.02 -17.58 17.14
CA PRO A 151 17.27 -18.99 17.34
C PRO A 151 18.15 -19.28 18.59
N ASP A 152 17.97 -20.46 19.13
CA ASP A 152 18.81 -21.11 20.10
C ASP A 152 19.01 -22.56 19.61
N THR A 153 20.10 -22.76 18.87
CA THR A 153 20.29 -23.97 18.05
C THR A 153 20.57 -25.20 18.88
N ASP A 154 21.26 -25.08 20.01
CA ASP A 154 21.63 -26.19 20.86
C ASP A 154 20.75 -26.36 22.11
N ASN A 155 19.82 -25.39 22.32
CA ASN A 155 18.84 -25.37 23.39
C ASN A 155 19.43 -25.23 24.80
N ASP A 156 20.48 -24.45 24.95
CA ASP A 156 21.06 -24.14 26.27
C ASP A 156 20.45 -22.89 26.92
N SER A 157 19.47 -22.24 26.23
CA SER A 157 18.78 -21.02 26.63
C SER A 157 19.57 -19.73 26.39
N ILE A 158 20.59 -19.79 25.57
CA ILE A 158 21.31 -18.62 25.06
C ILE A 158 21.07 -18.54 23.55
N ILE A 159 20.71 -17.36 23.04
CA ILE A 159 20.48 -17.20 21.62
C ILE A 159 21.79 -17.28 20.83
N ASP A 160 21.77 -17.87 19.64
CA ASP A 160 22.95 -18.09 18.79
C ASP A 160 23.81 -16.82 18.61
N LYS A 161 23.18 -15.66 18.64
CA LYS A 161 23.86 -14.34 18.49
C LYS A 161 24.71 -13.96 19.71
N GLU A 162 24.35 -14.45 20.89
CA GLU A 162 25.00 -14.15 22.16
C GLU A 162 25.84 -15.34 22.67
N ASP A 163 25.75 -16.46 21.93
CA ASP A 163 26.43 -17.70 22.23
C ASP A 163 27.77 -17.80 21.51
N ASP A 164 28.85 -18.02 22.28
CA ASP A 164 30.20 -18.27 21.74
C ASP A 164 30.30 -19.70 21.14
N CYS A 165 29.38 -20.62 21.50
CA CYS A 165 29.35 -22.02 21.07
C CYS A 165 27.96 -22.46 20.55
N PRO A 166 27.34 -21.84 19.53
CA PRO A 166 25.93 -21.96 19.18
C PRO A 166 25.43 -23.35 18.79
N THR A 167 26.25 -24.38 18.78
CA THR A 167 25.91 -25.71 18.36
C THR A 167 26.24 -26.75 19.41
N VAL A 168 26.76 -26.33 20.57
CA VAL A 168 27.18 -27.22 21.67
C VAL A 168 26.69 -26.61 22.98
N PRO A 169 25.66 -27.22 23.62
CA PRO A 169 25.07 -26.66 24.82
C PRO A 169 26.09 -26.46 25.94
N GLY A 170 26.04 -25.28 26.56
CA GLY A 170 26.98 -24.92 27.58
C GLY A 170 26.41 -24.10 28.73
N LEU A 171 27.24 -23.29 29.35
CA LEU A 171 26.89 -22.56 30.54
C LEU A 171 26.82 -21.05 30.27
N LEU A 172 25.82 -20.40 30.84
CA LEU A 172 25.67 -18.93 30.76
C LEU A 172 26.97 -18.20 31.25
N ALA A 173 27.66 -18.78 32.24
CA ALA A 173 28.90 -18.24 32.78
C ALA A 173 30.03 -18.18 31.72
N PHE A 174 29.97 -19.05 30.72
CA PHE A 174 30.94 -19.17 29.63
C PHE A 174 30.31 -18.81 28.28
N LYS A 175 29.21 -18.01 28.32
CA LYS A 175 28.49 -17.56 27.13
C LYS A 175 28.14 -18.70 26.18
N GLY A 176 27.50 -19.75 26.70
CA GLY A 176 27.04 -20.88 25.92
C GLY A 176 28.11 -21.95 25.64
N CYS A 177 29.35 -21.76 26.05
CA CYS A 177 30.34 -22.80 25.89
C CYS A 177 30.33 -23.79 27.05
N PRO A 178 30.61 -25.11 26.79
CA PRO A 178 30.73 -26.11 27.83
C PRO A 178 32.02 -25.96 28.65
N ASP A 179 31.96 -26.48 29.85
CA ASP A 179 33.07 -26.79 30.78
C ASP A 179 32.82 -28.22 31.24
N THR A 180 33.42 -29.16 30.50
CA THR A 180 33.06 -30.59 30.61
C THR A 180 33.52 -31.22 31.91
N ASP A 181 34.67 -30.84 32.46
CA ASP A 181 35.20 -31.38 33.72
C ASP A 181 34.90 -30.48 34.94
N GLY A 182 34.38 -29.26 34.73
CA GLY A 182 33.89 -28.37 35.77
C GLY A 182 34.99 -27.66 36.55
N ASP A 183 36.14 -27.43 35.95
CA ASP A 183 37.27 -26.76 36.61
C ASP A 183 37.21 -25.22 36.52
N GLY A 184 36.24 -24.69 35.78
CA GLY A 184 36.03 -23.24 35.61
C GLY A 184 36.75 -22.63 34.40
N ILE A 185 37.20 -23.48 33.48
CA ILE A 185 37.75 -23.10 32.17
C ILE A 185 36.83 -23.75 31.13
N LYS A 186 36.42 -22.96 30.11
CA LYS A 186 35.62 -23.54 29.04
C LYS A 186 36.44 -24.47 28.15
N ASP A 187 35.85 -25.51 27.61
CA ASP A 187 36.55 -26.54 26.81
C ASP A 187 37.40 -25.96 25.66
N LEU A 188 37.00 -24.82 25.10
CA LEU A 188 37.74 -24.14 24.01
C LEU A 188 39.07 -23.53 24.49
N ASP A 189 39.17 -23.16 25.75
CA ASP A 189 40.33 -22.51 26.36
C ASP A 189 41.10 -23.46 27.25
N ASP A 190 40.64 -24.70 27.39
CA ASP A 190 41.19 -25.74 28.23
C ASP A 190 42.06 -26.72 27.42
N LEU A 191 43.30 -26.94 27.85
CA LEU A 191 44.16 -27.94 27.21
C LEU A 191 43.79 -29.37 27.55
N CYS A 192 43.09 -29.56 28.68
CA CYS A 192 42.67 -30.88 29.18
C CYS A 192 41.16 -30.92 29.44
N PRO A 193 40.26 -30.73 28.45
CA PRO A 193 38.83 -30.52 28.67
C PRO A 193 38.06 -31.63 29.37
N ASN A 194 38.66 -32.74 29.69
CA ASN A 194 38.06 -33.88 30.35
C ASN A 194 38.75 -34.22 31.66
N ALA A 195 39.72 -33.41 32.11
CA ALA A 195 40.50 -33.70 33.30
C ALA A 195 40.82 -32.41 34.08
N ALA A 196 39.97 -32.13 35.06
CA ALA A 196 39.98 -30.90 35.82
C ALA A 196 41.35 -30.56 36.41
N GLY A 197 41.82 -29.35 36.13
CA GLY A 197 43.09 -28.83 36.62
C GLY A 197 43.06 -27.34 36.95
N PRO A 198 44.12 -26.80 37.51
CA PRO A 198 44.13 -25.41 37.89
C PRO A 198 44.33 -24.50 36.64
N LYS A 199 43.75 -23.31 36.69
CA LYS A 199 43.92 -22.28 35.64
C LYS A 199 45.39 -21.92 35.37
N ALA A 200 46.26 -22.08 36.37
CA ALA A 200 47.70 -21.86 36.22
C ALA A 200 48.37 -22.86 35.26
N ASN A 201 47.77 -24.00 35.06
CA ASN A 201 48.20 -25.08 34.18
C ASN A 201 47.29 -25.20 32.94
N GLU A 202 46.58 -24.13 32.61
CA GLU A 202 45.69 -24.11 31.44
C GLU A 202 44.65 -25.25 31.46
N GLY A 203 44.14 -25.61 32.65
CA GLY A 203 43.13 -26.64 32.86
C GLY A 203 43.67 -28.06 33.02
N CYS A 204 44.96 -28.30 32.92
CA CYS A 204 45.50 -29.63 33.09
C CYS A 204 45.92 -29.91 34.53
N PRO A 205 45.67 -31.15 35.03
CA PRO A 205 46.15 -31.56 36.33
C PRO A 205 47.68 -31.77 36.37
N ASP A 206 48.27 -31.67 37.57
CA ASP A 206 49.65 -32.05 37.89
C ASP A 206 49.53 -33.04 39.05
N THR A 207 49.41 -34.32 38.71
CA THR A 207 49.05 -35.37 39.67
C THR A 207 50.24 -35.73 40.63
N ASP A 208 51.46 -35.69 40.10
CA ASP A 208 52.63 -36.03 40.87
C ASP A 208 53.35 -34.83 41.51
N LYS A 209 52.89 -33.61 41.17
CA LYS A 209 53.38 -32.34 41.68
C LYS A 209 54.83 -32.04 41.34
N ASP A 210 55.27 -32.46 40.19
CA ASP A 210 56.62 -32.22 39.71
C ASP A 210 56.80 -30.87 39.02
N GLY A 211 55.68 -30.12 38.83
CA GLY A 211 55.59 -28.85 38.18
C GLY A 211 55.43 -28.94 36.67
N LEU A 212 55.21 -30.12 36.13
CA LEU A 212 54.79 -30.37 34.76
C LEU A 212 53.37 -30.94 34.84
N PHE A 213 52.48 -30.39 34.03
CA PHE A 213 51.10 -30.89 34.01
C PHE A 213 51.00 -32.17 33.19
N ASP A 214 50.06 -33.03 33.58
CA ASP A 214 49.80 -34.28 32.91
C ASP A 214 49.18 -34.03 31.54
N TYR A 215 49.98 -34.14 30.48
CA TYR A 215 49.48 -34.03 29.13
C TYR A 215 48.99 -35.41 28.65
N LEU A 216 47.71 -35.46 28.25
CA LEU A 216 47.12 -36.71 27.71
C LEU A 216 47.32 -36.80 26.19
#